data_3659d4a8924f7f382fd624740b5e6b54
#
_entry.id   3659d4a8924f7f382fd624740b5e6b54
#
_cell.length_a   1.000
_cell.length_b   1.000
_cell.length_c   1.000
_cell.angle_alpha   90.00
_cell.angle_beta   90.00
_cell.angle_gamma   90.00
#
_symmetry.space_group_name_H-M   'P 1'
#
loop_
_entity.id
_entity.type
_entity.pdbx_description
1 polymer ?
#
loop_
_entity_poly.entity_id
_entity_poly.type
_entity_poly.pdbx_seq_one_letter_code
_entity_poly.pdbx_strand_id
1 'polypeptide(L)'
;LVSRGGGASTTRLVNRSIGAKTILNGITNIPPGGAIPLHYHNCEESVLVLSGDGVAVLGNDEVQVTSGDVTWIPPEMPHQFKNSSDQDTLRIFWTYASSAATRTMVETGETHSIDSEHSD
;
A
#
# COMPACT_ATOMS: atom_id res chain seq x y z
N LEU A 1 -5.48 -13.01 5.01
CA LEU A 1 -4.62 -11.96 5.59
C LEU A 1 -3.16 -12.30 5.33
N VAL A 2 -2.47 -11.41 4.65
CA VAL A 2 -1.11 -11.65 4.19
C VAL A 2 -0.15 -10.67 4.86
N SER A 3 0.96 -11.17 5.40
CA SER A 3 2.00 -10.32 5.98
C SER A 3 2.73 -9.53 4.89
N ARG A 4 2.97 -8.24 5.13
CA ARG A 4 3.58 -7.33 4.16
C ARG A 4 4.98 -6.86 4.55
N GLY A 5 5.56 -7.38 5.62
CA GLY A 5 6.80 -6.87 6.19
C GLY A 5 6.52 -5.67 7.08
N GLY A 6 7.49 -5.27 7.92
CA GLY A 6 7.31 -4.17 8.87
C GLY A 6 6.14 -4.36 9.83
N GLY A 7 5.65 -5.58 9.97
CA GLY A 7 4.48 -5.91 10.78
C GLY A 7 3.14 -5.69 10.08
N ALA A 8 3.13 -5.16 8.87
CA ALA A 8 1.89 -4.87 8.14
C ALA A 8 1.23 -6.16 7.61
N SER A 9 -0.09 -6.11 7.48
CA SER A 9 -0.87 -7.21 6.92
C SER A 9 -1.93 -6.68 5.95
N THR A 10 -2.28 -7.47 4.93
CA THR A 10 -3.19 -7.04 3.87
C THR A 10 -4.34 -8.03 3.71
N THR A 11 -5.54 -7.48 3.53
CA THR A 11 -6.74 -8.24 3.12
C THR A 11 -7.12 -7.79 1.71
N ARG A 12 -7.15 -8.73 0.77
CA ARG A 12 -7.59 -8.47 -0.60
C ARG A 12 -9.10 -8.30 -0.63
N LEU A 13 -9.58 -7.35 -1.43
CA LEU A 13 -11.01 -7.12 -1.64
C LEU A 13 -11.39 -7.35 -3.09
N VAL A 14 -10.86 -6.55 -4.01
CA VAL A 14 -11.12 -6.70 -5.45
C VAL A 14 -9.85 -7.12 -6.14
N ASN A 15 -9.89 -8.26 -6.84
CA ASN A 15 -8.75 -8.79 -7.56
C ASN A 15 -9.22 -9.68 -8.72
N ARG A 16 -8.26 -10.28 -9.43
CA ARG A 16 -8.56 -11.09 -10.61
C ARG A 16 -9.36 -12.34 -10.26
N SER A 17 -9.24 -12.87 -9.06
CA SER A 17 -9.95 -14.11 -8.67
C SER A 17 -11.46 -13.92 -8.60
N ILE A 18 -11.95 -12.69 -8.39
CA ILE A 18 -13.39 -12.40 -8.41
C ILE A 18 -13.87 -11.83 -9.75
N GLY A 19 -12.97 -11.74 -10.73
CA GLY A 19 -13.31 -11.30 -12.09
C GLY A 19 -12.92 -9.86 -12.42
N ALA A 20 -12.19 -9.16 -11.55
CA ALA A 20 -11.72 -7.80 -11.83
C ALA A 20 -10.72 -7.85 -13.00
N LYS A 21 -10.83 -6.89 -13.90
CA LYS A 21 -10.01 -6.84 -15.12
C LYS A 21 -9.02 -5.69 -15.15
N THR A 22 -9.33 -4.58 -14.47
CA THR A 22 -8.54 -3.36 -14.58
C THR A 22 -8.15 -2.76 -13.25
N ILE A 23 -8.69 -3.22 -12.14
CA ILE A 23 -8.36 -2.70 -10.81
C ILE A 23 -8.06 -3.83 -9.82
N LEU A 24 -7.21 -3.49 -8.85
CA LEU A 24 -6.97 -4.31 -7.66
C LEU A 24 -7.13 -3.39 -6.45
N ASN A 25 -7.81 -3.84 -5.41
CA ASN A 25 -7.84 -3.08 -4.17
C ASN A 25 -7.86 -3.98 -2.94
N GLY A 26 -7.57 -3.38 -1.81
CA GLY A 26 -7.59 -4.07 -0.53
C GLY A 26 -7.29 -3.11 0.61
N ILE A 27 -7.25 -3.67 1.81
CA ILE A 27 -6.93 -2.94 3.02
C ILE A 27 -5.63 -3.47 3.59
N THR A 28 -4.73 -2.57 3.95
CA THR A 28 -3.51 -2.90 4.67
C THR A 28 -3.59 -2.29 6.07
N ASN A 29 -3.30 -3.11 7.07
CA ASN A 29 -3.22 -2.70 8.46
C ASN A 29 -1.74 -2.59 8.83
N ILE A 30 -1.34 -1.41 9.31
CA ILE A 30 0.03 -1.15 9.74
C ILE A 30 -0.01 -0.97 11.25
N PRO A 31 0.67 -1.86 12.02
CA PRO A 31 0.61 -1.78 13.48
C PRO A 31 1.32 -0.52 14.00
N PRO A 32 1.09 -0.16 15.28
CA PRO A 32 1.79 0.99 15.86
C PRO A 32 3.30 0.90 15.66
N GLY A 33 3.91 2.01 15.22
CA GLY A 33 5.33 2.09 14.94
C GLY A 33 5.79 1.31 13.71
N GLY A 34 4.89 0.63 13.02
CA GLY A 34 5.22 -0.14 11.82
C GLY A 34 5.24 0.69 10.56
N ALA A 35 5.66 0.06 9.47
CA ALA A 35 5.70 0.68 8.15
C ALA A 35 5.66 -0.40 7.09
N ILE A 36 5.18 -0.04 5.89
CA ILE A 36 5.40 -0.88 4.72
C ILE A 36 6.75 -0.51 4.11
N PRO A 37 7.45 -1.46 3.46
CA PRO A 37 8.75 -1.16 2.84
C PRO A 37 8.62 -0.14 1.72
N LEU A 38 9.67 0.65 1.48
CA LEU A 38 9.72 1.59 0.37
C LEU A 38 9.71 0.82 -0.96
N HIS A 39 8.79 1.16 -1.85
CA HIS A 39 8.55 0.45 -3.10
C HIS A 39 7.91 1.36 -4.14
N TYR A 40 7.78 0.85 -5.37
CA TYR A 40 7.03 1.54 -6.42
C TYR A 40 6.27 0.51 -7.28
N HIS A 41 5.29 1.02 -8.02
CA HIS A 41 4.43 0.21 -8.89
C HIS A 41 4.53 0.68 -10.34
N ASN A 42 4.10 -0.19 -11.26
CA ASN A 42 4.04 0.11 -12.69
C ASN A 42 2.75 0.81 -13.12
N CYS A 43 1.91 1.24 -12.16
CA CYS A 43 0.63 1.87 -12.42
C CYS A 43 0.33 2.93 -11.36
N GLU A 44 -0.73 3.71 -11.58
CA GLU A 44 -1.23 4.65 -10.59
C GLU A 44 -1.83 3.92 -9.40
N GLU A 45 -1.72 4.54 -8.25
CA GLU A 45 -2.34 4.06 -7.01
C GLU A 45 -3.08 5.19 -6.31
N SER A 46 -4.23 4.88 -5.73
CA SER A 46 -4.97 5.77 -4.83
C SER A 46 -5.00 5.12 -3.46
N VAL A 47 -4.68 5.86 -2.41
CA VAL A 47 -4.69 5.36 -1.03
C VAL A 47 -5.54 6.25 -0.16
N LEU A 48 -6.61 5.67 0.39
CA LEU A 48 -7.48 6.33 1.36
C LEU A 48 -7.10 5.86 2.76
N VAL A 49 -6.85 6.79 3.66
CA VAL A 49 -6.68 6.47 5.08
C VAL A 49 -8.05 6.24 5.70
N LEU A 50 -8.30 5.02 6.17
CA LEU A 50 -9.57 4.66 6.82
C LEU A 50 -9.57 5.09 8.28
N SER A 51 -8.47 4.84 8.99
CA SER A 51 -8.33 5.20 10.40
C SER A 51 -6.87 5.28 10.78
N GLY A 52 -6.58 6.06 11.81
CA GLY A 52 -5.24 6.23 12.31
C GLY A 52 -4.53 7.46 11.75
N ASP A 53 -3.28 7.62 12.13
CA ASP A 53 -2.41 8.72 11.73
C ASP A 53 -1.09 8.17 11.22
N GLY A 54 -0.55 8.77 10.18
CA GLY A 54 0.69 8.28 9.61
C GLY A 54 1.43 9.33 8.82
N VAL A 55 2.49 8.87 8.17
CA VAL A 55 3.31 9.66 7.27
C VAL A 55 3.37 8.92 5.94
N ALA A 56 3.01 9.60 4.86
CA ALA A 56 3.21 9.10 3.51
C ALA A 56 4.54 9.64 2.99
N VAL A 57 5.45 8.73 2.63
CA VAL A 57 6.70 9.09 1.95
C VAL A 57 6.44 8.98 0.46
N LEU A 58 6.59 10.09 -0.27
CA LEU A 58 6.29 10.20 -1.69
C LEU A 58 7.53 10.76 -2.40
N GLY A 59 8.34 9.88 -2.97
CA GLY A 59 9.63 10.30 -3.51
C GLY A 59 10.51 10.87 -2.40
N ASN A 60 10.84 12.17 -2.51
CA ASN A 60 11.65 12.86 -1.50
C ASN A 60 10.82 13.63 -0.48
N ASP A 61 9.49 13.57 -0.58
CA ASP A 61 8.60 14.33 0.29
C ASP A 61 7.98 13.44 1.37
N GLU A 62 7.72 14.03 2.54
CA GLU A 62 6.96 13.38 3.60
C GLU A 62 5.74 14.23 3.91
N VAL A 63 4.57 13.58 3.95
CA VAL A 63 3.29 14.24 4.19
C VAL A 63 2.56 13.53 5.32
N GLN A 64 2.10 14.28 6.31
CA GLN A 64 1.27 13.70 7.36
C GLN A 64 -0.11 13.41 6.81
N VAL A 65 -0.63 12.22 7.14
CA VAL A 65 -1.95 11.77 6.69
C VAL A 65 -2.77 11.29 7.88
N THR A 66 -4.07 11.47 7.77
CA THR A 66 -5.03 11.04 8.80
C THR A 66 -6.31 10.53 8.13
N SER A 67 -7.22 10.03 8.94
CA SER A 67 -8.50 9.46 8.48
C SER A 67 -9.22 10.39 7.50
N GLY A 68 -9.59 9.84 6.35
CA GLY A 68 -10.28 10.57 5.28
C GLY A 68 -9.36 11.17 4.22
N ASP A 69 -8.05 11.21 4.46
CA ASP A 69 -7.10 11.72 3.46
C ASP A 69 -6.91 10.71 2.33
N VAL A 70 -6.82 11.22 1.10
CA VAL A 70 -6.52 10.42 -0.08
C VAL A 70 -5.20 10.86 -0.66
N THR A 71 -4.32 9.89 -0.92
CA THR A 71 -3.03 10.13 -1.57
C THR A 71 -3.08 9.52 -2.97
N TRP A 72 -2.70 10.31 -3.97
CA TRP A 72 -2.50 9.81 -5.33
C TRP A 72 -1.01 9.61 -5.58
N ILE A 73 -0.65 8.44 -6.12
CA ILE A 73 0.73 8.06 -6.35
C ILE A 73 0.88 7.70 -7.83
N PRO A 74 1.72 8.45 -8.58
CA PRO A 74 1.95 8.13 -9.99
C PRO A 74 2.77 6.84 -10.16
N PRO A 75 2.78 6.25 -11.36
CA PRO A 75 3.62 5.09 -11.63
C PRO A 75 5.10 5.40 -11.37
N GLU A 76 5.83 4.40 -10.91
CA GLU A 76 7.28 4.43 -10.71
C GLU A 76 7.76 5.37 -9.61
N MET A 77 6.87 6.01 -8.85
CA MET A 77 7.28 6.86 -7.72
C MET A 77 7.53 6.01 -6.48
N PRO A 78 8.75 5.99 -5.93
CA PRO A 78 9.02 5.31 -4.66
C PRO A 78 8.17 5.90 -3.54
N HIS A 79 7.52 5.04 -2.76
CA HIS A 79 6.65 5.47 -1.68
C HIS A 79 6.55 4.43 -0.58
N GLN A 80 6.11 4.88 0.58
CA GLN A 80 5.75 4.02 1.71
C GLN A 80 4.82 4.78 2.64
N PHE A 81 4.11 4.03 3.48
CA PHE A 81 3.31 4.58 4.57
C PHE A 81 3.89 4.08 5.89
N LYS A 82 4.06 5.01 6.82
CA LYS A 82 4.57 4.74 8.16
C LYS A 82 3.49 5.09 9.18
N ASN A 83 3.30 4.23 10.18
CA ASN A 83 2.39 4.54 11.27
C ASN A 83 3.12 5.40 12.29
N SER A 84 2.65 6.63 12.50
CA SER A 84 3.27 7.57 13.44
C SER A 84 2.74 7.41 14.86
N SER A 85 1.70 6.60 15.07
CA SER A 85 1.17 6.33 16.40
C SER A 85 1.93 5.19 17.06
N ASP A 86 2.07 5.26 18.39
CA ASP A 86 2.59 4.15 19.19
C ASP A 86 1.49 3.34 19.85
N GLN A 87 0.22 3.65 19.57
CA GLN A 87 -0.94 3.00 20.19
C GLN A 87 -1.95 2.45 19.20
N ASP A 88 -2.19 3.14 18.08
CA ASP A 88 -3.27 2.82 17.15
C ASP A 88 -2.76 2.27 15.83
N THR A 89 -3.54 1.36 15.24
CA THR A 89 -3.26 0.83 13.90
C THR A 89 -3.60 1.86 12.84
N LEU A 90 -2.74 1.99 11.84
CA LEU A 90 -3.01 2.75 10.63
C LEU A 90 -3.64 1.81 9.61
N ARG A 91 -4.86 2.10 9.17
CA ARG A 91 -5.58 1.31 8.17
C ARG A 91 -5.70 2.11 6.89
N ILE A 92 -5.23 1.54 5.79
CA ILE A 92 -5.28 2.18 4.48
C ILE A 92 -6.03 1.29 3.50
N PHE A 93 -6.82 1.92 2.64
CA PHE A 93 -7.50 1.28 1.52
C PHE A 93 -6.81 1.72 0.24
N TRP A 94 -6.14 0.79 -0.42
CA TRP A 94 -5.37 1.07 -1.63
C TRP A 94 -6.10 0.53 -2.86
N THR A 95 -5.95 1.23 -3.97
CA THR A 95 -6.47 0.84 -5.27
C THR A 95 -5.39 1.03 -6.31
N TYR A 96 -5.08 -0.03 -7.04
CA TYR A 96 -4.18 0.00 -8.20
C TYR A 96 -4.99 0.06 -9.48
N ALA A 97 -4.57 0.88 -10.43
CA ALA A 97 -5.25 1.09 -11.70
C ALA A 97 -4.85 0.06 -12.75
N SER A 98 -4.49 -1.15 -12.34
CA SER A 98 -4.16 -2.25 -13.24
C SER A 98 -4.28 -3.57 -12.50
N SER A 99 -4.90 -4.56 -13.12
CA SER A 99 -4.91 -5.92 -12.58
C SER A 99 -3.57 -6.63 -12.81
N ALA A 100 -2.68 -6.06 -13.61
CA ALA A 100 -1.32 -6.52 -13.83
C ALA A 100 -0.29 -5.66 -13.09
N ALA A 101 -0.70 -5.00 -12.00
CA ALA A 101 0.17 -4.17 -11.19
C ALA A 101 1.33 -5.00 -10.62
N THR A 102 2.50 -4.38 -10.55
CA THR A 102 3.70 -4.97 -9.95
C THR A 102 4.18 -4.09 -8.80
N ARG A 103 4.95 -4.68 -7.90
CA ARG A 103 5.63 -3.97 -6.83
C ARG A 103 7.13 -4.23 -6.94
N THR A 104 7.91 -3.17 -7.00
CA THR A 104 9.37 -3.26 -6.99
C THR A 104 9.89 -2.68 -5.69
N MET A 105 10.66 -3.49 -4.95
CA MET A 105 11.28 -3.07 -3.71
C MET A 105 12.49 -2.21 -4.00
N VAL A 106 12.53 -1.00 -3.44
CA VAL A 106 13.63 -0.07 -3.68
C VAL A 106 14.93 -0.62 -3.14
N GLU A 107 14.91 -1.28 -1.97
CA GLU A 107 16.11 -1.80 -1.32
C GLU A 107 16.78 -2.92 -2.12
N THR A 108 15.99 -3.84 -2.68
CA THR A 108 16.53 -5.05 -3.36
C THR A 108 16.44 -5.00 -4.87
N GLY A 109 15.56 -4.15 -5.41
CA GLY A 109 15.25 -4.12 -6.83
C GLY A 109 14.36 -5.28 -7.30
N GLU A 110 13.87 -6.13 -6.39
CA GLU A 110 13.00 -7.24 -6.75
C GLU A 110 11.62 -6.76 -7.15
N THR A 111 11.09 -7.33 -8.23
CA THR A 111 9.75 -7.02 -8.76
C THR A 111 8.88 -8.26 -8.70
N HIS A 112 7.66 -8.08 -8.15
CA HIS A 112 6.67 -9.15 -8.05
C HIS A 112 5.31 -8.64 -8.50
N SER A 113 4.47 -9.54 -9.01
CA SER A 113 3.07 -9.23 -9.29
C SER A 113 2.32 -8.97 -7.98
N ILE A 114 1.55 -7.87 -7.93
CA ILE A 114 0.72 -7.57 -6.75
C ILE A 114 -0.28 -8.69 -6.50
N ASP A 115 -0.91 -9.19 -7.56
CA ASP A 115 -1.92 -10.23 -7.44
C ASP A 115 -1.33 -11.52 -6.84
N SER A 116 -0.09 -11.87 -7.21
CA SER A 116 0.57 -13.05 -6.65
C SER A 116 1.10 -12.81 -5.24
N GLU A 117 1.59 -11.59 -4.92
CA GLU A 117 2.06 -11.26 -3.58
C GLU A 117 0.96 -11.26 -2.53
N HIS A 118 -0.27 -10.96 -2.96
CA HIS A 118 -1.42 -10.94 -2.06
C HIS A 118 -2.20 -12.25 -2.09
N SER A 119 -1.64 -13.32 -2.66
CA SER A 119 -2.24 -14.66 -2.62
C SER A 119 -2.10 -15.26 -1.22
N ASP A 120 -3.15 -15.87 -0.76
CA ASP A 120 -3.15 -16.56 0.53
C ASP A 120 -2.54 -17.95 0.45
#